data_240016afb078afddb526c4468087dc1c
#
_entry.id   240016afb078afddb526c4468087dc1c
#
_cell.length_a   1.000
_cell.length_b   1.000
_cell.length_c   1.000
_cell.angle_alpha   90.00
_cell.angle_beta   90.00
_cell.angle_gamma   90.00
#
_symmetry.space_group_name_H-M   'P 1'
#
loop_
_entity.id
_entity.type
_entity.pdbx_description
1 polymer ?
#
loop_
_entity_poly.entity_id
_entity_poly.type
_entity_poly.pdbx_seq_one_letter_code
_entity_poly.pdbx_strand_id
1 'polypeptide(L)'
;MTISELSSALKLHPSKVSVLQRFLRLLTHNGFFAKTTLPSKNGVEGGEETAYALTPPSKLLIRSKSTCLAPMAEVVLQSCSIDMWHSSKKWFSADKELSLYESATGESFWDFLSKTTESERLDLFQDAMAADSNMFKLALKECKHVFEGLGSLVDVGGGTGGVTRLITEAFPHMKCTVFDQPQVVANLAGNENLNFIGGDMFRSIPSADAVLLK
;
A
#
# COMPACT_ATOMS: atom_id res chain seq x y z
N MET A 1 20.78 -8.38 -13.99
CA MET A 1 21.83 -8.98 -13.13
C MET A 1 21.75 -10.48 -13.22
N THR A 2 22.89 -11.14 -13.27
CA THR A 2 22.98 -12.61 -13.21
C THR A 2 22.80 -13.11 -11.78
N ILE A 3 22.65 -14.43 -11.60
CA ILE A 3 22.59 -15.05 -10.26
C ILE A 3 23.87 -14.78 -9.47
N SER A 4 25.01 -14.84 -10.12
CA SER A 4 26.30 -14.57 -9.50
C SER A 4 26.40 -13.13 -8.99
N GLU A 5 26.03 -12.16 -9.84
CA GLU A 5 26.00 -10.75 -9.48
C GLU A 5 25.03 -10.48 -8.31
N LEU A 6 23.82 -11.10 -8.35
CA LEU A 6 22.84 -10.96 -7.28
C LEU A 6 23.32 -11.57 -5.96
N SER A 7 23.91 -12.78 -6.02
CA SER A 7 24.45 -13.45 -4.83
C SER A 7 25.54 -12.63 -4.17
N SER A 8 26.42 -12.04 -4.97
CA SER A 8 27.50 -11.16 -4.50
C SER A 8 26.94 -9.87 -3.89
N ALA A 9 25.99 -9.21 -4.56
CA ALA A 9 25.37 -7.98 -4.08
C ALA A 9 24.60 -8.17 -2.77
N LEU A 10 23.93 -9.32 -2.61
CA LEU A 10 23.21 -9.71 -1.41
C LEU A 10 24.11 -10.32 -0.32
N LYS A 11 25.41 -10.48 -0.58
CA LYS A 11 26.37 -11.13 0.33
C LYS A 11 25.88 -12.50 0.82
N LEU A 12 25.30 -13.30 -0.08
CA LEU A 12 24.72 -14.59 0.28
C LEU A 12 25.81 -15.62 0.53
N HIS A 13 25.57 -16.48 1.51
CA HIS A 13 26.39 -17.67 1.69
C HIS A 13 26.25 -18.59 0.46
N PRO A 14 27.34 -19.21 -0.06
CA PRO A 14 27.32 -20.04 -1.27
C PRO A 14 26.24 -21.15 -1.26
N SER A 15 25.96 -21.75 -0.10
CA SER A 15 24.91 -22.76 0.04
C SER A 15 23.48 -22.24 -0.22
N LYS A 16 23.27 -20.93 -0.28
CA LYS A 16 21.95 -20.30 -0.50
C LYS A 16 21.69 -19.90 -1.95
N VAL A 17 22.66 -20.04 -2.84
CA VAL A 17 22.53 -19.67 -4.26
C VAL A 17 21.40 -20.45 -4.95
N SER A 18 21.31 -21.77 -4.71
CA SER A 18 20.22 -22.59 -5.27
C SER A 18 18.83 -22.18 -4.73
N VAL A 19 18.76 -21.72 -3.50
CA VAL A 19 17.52 -21.20 -2.91
C VAL A 19 17.14 -19.88 -3.59
N LEU A 20 18.10 -18.96 -3.81
CA LEU A 20 17.88 -17.72 -4.56
C LEU A 20 17.35 -18.02 -5.97
N GLN A 21 17.93 -18.99 -6.69
CA GLN A 21 17.45 -19.38 -8.02
C GLN A 21 15.99 -19.83 -8.03
N ARG A 22 15.59 -20.64 -7.04
CA ARG A 22 14.21 -21.10 -6.88
C ARG A 22 13.28 -19.94 -6.56
N PHE A 23 13.71 -19.02 -5.71
CA PHE A 23 12.95 -17.84 -5.33
C PHE A 23 12.75 -16.90 -6.51
N LEU A 24 13.81 -16.60 -7.27
CA LEU A 24 13.72 -15.79 -8.49
C LEU A 24 12.83 -16.44 -9.56
N ARG A 25 12.81 -17.76 -9.67
CA ARG A 25 11.89 -18.48 -10.56
C ARG A 25 10.44 -18.20 -10.17
N LEU A 26 10.11 -18.27 -8.87
CA LEU A 26 8.77 -17.96 -8.37
C LEU A 26 8.39 -16.50 -8.66
N LEU A 27 9.29 -15.57 -8.35
CA LEU A 27 9.05 -14.14 -8.56
C LEU A 27 8.94 -13.78 -10.06
N THR A 28 9.66 -14.48 -10.94
CA THR A 28 9.55 -14.33 -12.39
C THR A 28 8.20 -14.86 -12.88
N HIS A 29 7.77 -16.01 -12.38
CA HIS A 29 6.46 -16.57 -12.71
C HIS A 29 5.31 -15.62 -12.33
N ASN A 30 5.45 -14.92 -11.21
CA ASN A 30 4.49 -13.93 -10.72
C ASN A 30 4.71 -12.51 -11.28
N GLY A 31 5.57 -12.34 -12.27
CA GLY A 31 5.76 -11.07 -12.98
C GLY A 31 6.59 -10.01 -12.25
N PHE A 32 7.22 -10.34 -11.10
CA PHE A 32 8.11 -9.40 -10.40
C PHE A 32 9.47 -9.24 -11.06
N PHE A 33 9.96 -10.26 -11.77
CA PHE A 33 11.17 -10.18 -12.57
C PHE A 33 10.92 -10.68 -13.98
N ALA A 34 11.65 -10.13 -14.94
CA ALA A 34 11.75 -10.67 -16.29
C ALA A 34 13.07 -11.42 -16.41
N LYS A 35 13.01 -12.63 -16.99
CA LYS A 35 14.18 -13.42 -17.34
C LYS A 35 14.72 -12.93 -18.68
N THR A 36 16.04 -12.71 -18.77
CA THR A 36 16.73 -12.31 -19.99
C THR A 36 18.04 -13.08 -20.11
N THR A 37 18.68 -12.99 -21.25
CA THR A 37 19.95 -13.65 -21.51
C THR A 37 21.01 -12.58 -21.73
N LEU A 38 22.18 -12.74 -21.14
CA LEU A 38 23.34 -11.88 -21.35
C LEU A 38 24.52 -12.71 -21.83
N PRO A 39 25.46 -12.13 -22.62
CA PRO A 39 26.71 -12.78 -22.94
C PRO A 39 27.45 -13.18 -21.67
N SER A 40 27.95 -14.42 -21.61
CA SER A 40 28.73 -14.89 -20.47
C SER A 40 30.03 -14.12 -20.35
N LYS A 41 30.35 -13.63 -19.15
CA LYS A 41 31.61 -12.96 -18.83
C LYS A 41 32.77 -13.97 -18.57
N ASN A 42 32.47 -15.26 -18.56
CA ASN A 42 33.43 -16.32 -18.17
C ASN A 42 34.33 -16.83 -19.33
N GLY A 43 34.51 -16.04 -20.39
CA GLY A 43 35.54 -16.31 -21.41
C GLY A 43 35.24 -17.45 -22.40
N VAL A 44 34.03 -18.02 -22.36
CA VAL A 44 33.58 -18.98 -23.38
C VAL A 44 32.95 -18.18 -24.50
N GLU A 45 33.60 -18.13 -25.68
CA GLU A 45 33.04 -17.51 -26.87
C GLU A 45 31.67 -18.10 -27.18
N GLY A 46 30.64 -17.22 -27.22
CA GLY A 46 29.26 -17.61 -27.50
C GLY A 46 28.45 -18.16 -26.30
N GLY A 47 29.00 -18.15 -25.08
CA GLY A 47 28.30 -18.56 -23.88
C GLY A 47 27.23 -17.53 -23.48
N GLU A 48 26.03 -18.02 -23.14
CA GLU A 48 24.93 -17.19 -22.63
C GLU A 48 24.68 -17.47 -21.16
N GLU A 49 24.41 -16.43 -20.39
CA GLU A 49 24.04 -16.53 -18.97
C GLU A 49 22.66 -15.95 -18.70
N THR A 50 21.86 -16.65 -17.88
CA THR A 50 20.55 -16.15 -17.46
C THR A 50 20.72 -14.94 -16.53
N ALA A 51 20.01 -13.87 -16.84
CA ALA A 51 19.93 -12.67 -16.02
C ALA A 51 18.47 -12.30 -15.71
N TYR A 52 18.32 -11.44 -14.73
CA TYR A 52 17.01 -10.96 -14.25
C TYR A 52 16.96 -9.46 -14.36
N ALA A 53 15.83 -8.95 -14.88
CA ALA A 53 15.53 -7.54 -15.01
C ALA A 53 14.28 -7.19 -14.17
N LEU A 54 14.22 -5.94 -13.70
CA LEU A 54 13.07 -5.43 -12.98
C LEU A 54 11.89 -5.18 -13.95
N THR A 55 10.73 -5.65 -13.56
CA THR A 55 9.46 -5.34 -14.22
C THR A 55 8.80 -4.09 -13.62
N PRO A 56 7.71 -3.55 -14.20
CA PRO A 56 6.96 -2.46 -13.58
C PRO A 56 6.53 -2.73 -12.13
N PRO A 57 5.95 -3.89 -11.76
CA PRO A 57 5.61 -4.20 -10.37
C PRO A 57 6.80 -4.14 -9.40
N SER A 58 7.93 -4.74 -9.76
CA SER A 58 9.11 -4.71 -8.88
C SER A 58 9.73 -3.32 -8.74
N LYS A 59 9.58 -2.47 -9.76
CA LYS A 59 10.04 -1.07 -9.68
C LYS A 59 9.26 -0.25 -8.66
N LEU A 60 8.01 -0.64 -8.33
CA LEU A 60 7.22 -0.01 -7.29
C LEU A 60 7.74 -0.34 -5.87
N LEU A 61 8.59 -1.34 -5.72
CA LEU A 61 9.19 -1.71 -4.43
C LEU A 61 10.55 -1.06 -4.19
N ILE A 62 11.01 -0.16 -5.07
CA ILE A 62 12.29 0.53 -4.92
C ILE A 62 12.10 1.80 -4.07
N ARG A 63 12.65 1.81 -2.84
CA ARG A 63 12.47 2.89 -1.85
C ARG A 63 12.92 4.28 -2.31
N SER A 64 13.83 4.38 -3.28
CA SER A 64 14.31 5.66 -3.80
C SER A 64 13.34 6.39 -4.74
N LYS A 65 12.16 5.84 -5.00
CA LYS A 65 11.15 6.43 -5.89
C LYS A 65 9.99 7.02 -5.12
N SER A 66 9.45 8.13 -5.61
CA SER A 66 8.27 8.79 -5.05
C SER A 66 6.99 7.93 -5.08
N THR A 67 6.96 6.89 -5.91
CA THR A 67 5.85 5.95 -6.06
C THR A 67 6.21 4.57 -5.49
N CYS A 68 6.84 4.53 -4.32
CA CYS A 68 7.31 3.31 -3.69
C CYS A 68 6.22 2.68 -2.83
N LEU A 69 5.86 1.42 -3.08
CA LEU A 69 4.93 0.63 -2.26
C LEU A 69 5.66 -0.30 -1.25
N ALA A 70 6.97 -0.18 -1.08
CA ALA A 70 7.69 -1.01 -0.11
C ALA A 70 7.14 -0.87 1.32
N PRO A 71 6.80 0.33 1.84
CA PRO A 71 6.20 0.44 3.16
C PRO A 71 4.88 -0.33 3.30
N MET A 72 4.03 -0.29 2.27
CA MET A 72 2.78 -1.07 2.25
C MET A 72 3.05 -2.58 2.30
N ALA A 73 4.00 -3.07 1.49
CA ALA A 73 4.39 -4.47 1.50
C ALA A 73 4.95 -4.88 2.88
N GLU A 74 5.72 -4.03 3.52
CA GLU A 74 6.29 -4.29 4.86
C GLU A 74 5.21 -4.34 5.95
N VAL A 75 4.21 -3.44 5.92
CA VAL A 75 3.07 -3.49 6.84
C VAL A 75 2.30 -4.80 6.70
N VAL A 76 2.02 -5.23 5.47
CA VAL A 76 1.27 -6.49 5.22
C VAL A 76 2.07 -7.72 5.65
N LEU A 77 3.40 -7.67 5.59
CA LEU A 77 4.30 -8.77 5.94
C LEU A 77 4.71 -8.78 7.42
N GLN A 78 4.25 -7.84 8.24
CA GLN A 78 4.49 -7.90 9.67
C GLN A 78 3.84 -9.13 10.30
N SER A 79 4.45 -9.67 11.36
CA SER A 79 3.95 -10.86 12.06
C SER A 79 2.51 -10.69 12.52
N CYS A 80 2.15 -9.54 13.08
CA CYS A 80 0.77 -9.26 13.52
C CYS A 80 -0.25 -9.38 12.37
N SER A 81 0.10 -8.95 11.16
CA SER A 81 -0.75 -9.09 9.97
C SER A 81 -0.88 -10.55 9.51
N ILE A 82 0.20 -11.32 9.60
CA ILE A 82 0.23 -12.74 9.22
C ILE A 82 -0.54 -13.58 10.25
N ASP A 83 -0.32 -13.34 11.55
CA ASP A 83 -0.97 -14.06 12.65
C ASP A 83 -2.49 -13.85 12.65
N MET A 84 -2.94 -12.68 12.23
CA MET A 84 -4.35 -12.40 11.98
C MET A 84 -4.96 -13.41 11.00
N TRP A 85 -4.29 -13.66 9.87
CA TRP A 85 -4.77 -14.63 8.88
C TRP A 85 -4.79 -16.07 9.40
N HIS A 86 -3.84 -16.46 10.24
CA HIS A 86 -3.85 -17.77 10.90
C HIS A 86 -5.05 -17.95 11.84
N SER A 87 -5.58 -16.87 12.38
CA SER A 87 -6.73 -16.86 13.26
C SER A 87 -8.09 -16.93 12.53
N SER A 88 -8.12 -16.81 11.20
CA SER A 88 -9.36 -16.69 10.40
C SER A 88 -10.34 -17.82 10.66
N LYS A 89 -9.88 -19.09 10.69
CA LYS A 89 -10.76 -20.24 10.94
C LYS A 89 -11.50 -20.13 12.28
N LYS A 90 -10.78 -19.72 13.33
CA LYS A 90 -11.36 -19.52 14.68
C LYS A 90 -12.35 -18.36 14.66
N TRP A 91 -12.00 -17.27 13.99
CA TRP A 91 -12.86 -16.09 13.86
C TRP A 91 -14.19 -16.41 13.16
N PHE A 92 -14.17 -17.10 12.02
CA PHE A 92 -15.38 -17.53 11.30
C PHE A 92 -16.29 -18.47 12.09
N SER A 93 -15.74 -19.14 13.11
CA SER A 93 -16.51 -20.06 13.98
C SER A 93 -16.95 -19.42 15.30
N ALA A 94 -16.56 -18.17 15.56
CA ALA A 94 -16.87 -17.48 16.81
C ALA A 94 -18.20 -16.72 16.68
N ASP A 95 -19.01 -16.81 17.73
CA ASP A 95 -20.24 -16.02 17.90
C ASP A 95 -19.92 -14.69 18.61
N LYS A 96 -19.07 -13.87 18.00
CA LYS A 96 -18.66 -12.57 18.54
C LYS A 96 -18.49 -11.57 17.39
N GLU A 97 -19.01 -10.37 17.56
CA GLU A 97 -18.82 -9.23 16.65
C GLU A 97 -17.45 -8.55 16.86
N LEU A 98 -16.37 -9.32 16.80
CA LEU A 98 -15.01 -8.81 16.84
C LEU A 98 -14.41 -8.77 15.43
N SER A 99 -13.56 -7.79 15.17
CA SER A 99 -12.74 -7.83 13.96
C SER A 99 -11.80 -9.03 13.99
N LEU A 100 -11.31 -9.45 12.83
CA LEU A 100 -10.33 -10.53 12.76
C LEU A 100 -9.05 -10.19 13.54
N TYR A 101 -8.65 -8.90 13.52
CA TYR A 101 -7.52 -8.40 14.28
C TYR A 101 -7.72 -8.55 15.79
N GLU A 102 -8.87 -8.07 16.32
CA GLU A 102 -9.22 -8.20 17.74
C GLU A 102 -9.32 -9.65 18.19
N SER A 103 -9.87 -10.52 17.33
CA SER A 103 -9.94 -11.95 17.62
C SER A 103 -8.57 -12.62 17.72
N ALA A 104 -7.59 -12.12 16.96
CA ALA A 104 -6.23 -12.63 16.95
C ALA A 104 -5.37 -12.08 18.09
N THR A 105 -5.49 -10.77 18.39
CA THR A 105 -4.60 -10.03 19.28
C THR A 105 -5.20 -9.71 20.64
N GLY A 106 -6.53 -9.71 20.76
CA GLY A 106 -7.26 -9.33 21.98
C GLY A 106 -7.50 -7.82 22.12
N GLU A 107 -7.09 -7.01 21.16
CA GLU A 107 -7.32 -5.56 21.15
C GLU A 107 -7.60 -5.03 19.73
N SER A 108 -8.21 -3.84 19.62
CA SER A 108 -8.46 -3.24 18.32
C SER A 108 -7.14 -2.80 17.64
N PHE A 109 -7.12 -2.79 16.31
CA PHE A 109 -5.97 -2.33 15.55
C PHE A 109 -5.60 -0.87 15.89
N TRP A 110 -6.59 -0.02 16.13
CA TRP A 110 -6.39 1.38 16.48
C TRP A 110 -5.85 1.56 17.90
N ASP A 111 -6.30 0.75 18.87
CA ASP A 111 -5.74 0.72 20.22
C ASP A 111 -4.29 0.26 20.19
N PHE A 112 -4.00 -0.78 19.41
CA PHE A 112 -2.64 -1.26 19.21
C PHE A 112 -1.73 -0.17 18.65
N LEU A 113 -2.14 0.52 17.59
CA LEU A 113 -1.36 1.63 17.02
C LEU A 113 -1.16 2.78 18.01
N SER A 114 -2.18 3.13 18.79
CA SER A 114 -2.11 4.24 19.75
C SER A 114 -1.21 3.96 20.97
N LYS A 115 -1.11 2.69 21.37
CA LYS A 115 -0.28 2.24 22.49
C LYS A 115 1.17 2.00 22.10
N THR A 116 1.47 1.90 20.81
CA THR A 116 2.80 1.59 20.34
C THR A 116 3.70 2.78 20.56
N THR A 117 4.47 2.76 21.65
CA THR A 117 5.57 3.71 21.92
C THR A 117 6.78 3.49 21.00
N GLU A 118 6.78 2.43 20.22
CA GLU A 118 7.78 2.16 19.19
C GLU A 118 7.45 3.02 17.97
N SER A 119 8.10 4.16 17.86
CA SER A 119 7.96 5.13 16.76
C SER A 119 8.03 4.46 15.38
N GLU A 120 8.87 3.44 15.22
CA GLU A 120 9.12 2.74 13.96
C GLU A 120 7.87 2.08 13.33
N ARG A 121 6.95 1.54 14.12
CA ARG A 121 5.73 0.89 13.58
C ARG A 121 4.70 1.90 13.13
N LEU A 122 4.50 2.94 13.91
CA LEU A 122 3.59 4.02 13.56
C LEU A 122 4.11 4.75 12.32
N ASP A 123 5.41 5.04 12.27
CA ASP A 123 6.06 5.66 11.13
C ASP A 123 5.92 4.78 9.87
N LEU A 124 6.14 3.46 9.98
CA LEU A 124 5.95 2.54 8.86
C LEU A 124 4.50 2.52 8.37
N PHE A 125 3.52 2.54 9.29
CA PHE A 125 2.12 2.61 8.91
C PHE A 125 1.78 3.93 8.20
N GLN A 126 2.27 5.06 8.72
CA GLN A 126 2.10 6.38 8.10
C GLN A 126 2.75 6.44 6.72
N ASP A 127 3.96 5.90 6.58
CA ASP A 127 4.66 5.79 5.30
C ASP A 127 3.87 4.92 4.29
N ALA A 128 3.25 3.84 4.76
CA ALA A 128 2.41 2.99 3.93
C ALA A 128 1.16 3.74 3.43
N MET A 129 0.50 4.50 4.29
CA MET A 129 -0.66 5.32 3.92
C MET A 129 -0.28 6.45 2.96
N ALA A 130 0.88 7.08 3.16
CA ALA A 130 1.41 8.09 2.24
C ALA A 130 1.76 7.48 0.88
N ALA A 131 2.38 6.29 0.86
CA ALA A 131 2.70 5.56 -0.36
C ALA A 131 1.44 5.22 -1.17
N ASP A 132 0.38 4.77 -0.50
CA ASP A 132 -0.91 4.49 -1.11
C ASP A 132 -1.56 5.75 -1.71
N SER A 133 -1.54 6.86 -0.99
CA SER A 133 -2.01 8.16 -1.50
C SER A 133 -1.22 8.63 -2.74
N ASN A 134 0.09 8.40 -2.76
CA ASN A 134 0.93 8.70 -3.93
C ASN A 134 0.58 7.83 -5.16
N MET A 135 0.16 6.58 -4.95
CA MET A 135 -0.35 5.73 -6.04
C MET A 135 -1.66 6.27 -6.59
N PHE A 136 -2.55 6.76 -5.73
CA PHE A 136 -3.79 7.40 -6.18
C PHE A 136 -3.53 8.60 -7.10
N LYS A 137 -2.47 9.37 -6.84
CA LYS A 137 -2.06 10.48 -7.72
C LYS A 137 -1.76 10.03 -9.15
N LEU A 138 -1.19 8.84 -9.33
CA LEU A 138 -0.98 8.27 -10.67
C LEU A 138 -2.29 7.82 -11.29
N ALA A 139 -3.14 7.12 -10.55
CA ALA A 139 -4.45 6.70 -11.02
C ALA A 139 -5.30 7.91 -11.44
N LEU A 140 -5.28 8.99 -10.66
CA LEU A 140 -6.05 10.20 -10.94
C LEU A 140 -5.68 10.82 -12.31
N LYS A 141 -4.42 10.73 -12.74
CA LYS A 141 -3.99 11.24 -14.05
C LYS A 141 -4.65 10.47 -15.21
N GLU A 142 -4.78 9.17 -15.07
CA GLU A 142 -5.33 8.29 -16.11
C GLU A 142 -6.87 8.25 -16.07
N CYS A 143 -7.46 8.49 -14.89
CA CYS A 143 -8.89 8.35 -14.64
C CYS A 143 -9.62 9.69 -14.49
N LYS A 144 -9.08 10.81 -15.00
CA LYS A 144 -9.69 12.13 -14.88
C LYS A 144 -11.15 12.18 -15.33
N HIS A 145 -11.50 11.45 -16.38
CA HIS A 145 -12.83 11.39 -16.94
C HIS A 145 -13.91 10.90 -15.94
N VAL A 146 -13.52 10.14 -14.92
CA VAL A 146 -14.44 9.66 -13.86
C VAL A 146 -14.96 10.81 -13.01
N PHE A 147 -14.24 11.92 -12.93
CA PHE A 147 -14.57 13.09 -12.12
C PHE A 147 -15.19 14.23 -12.96
N GLU A 148 -15.25 14.06 -14.28
CA GLU A 148 -15.83 15.08 -15.17
C GLU A 148 -17.33 15.25 -14.92
N GLY A 149 -17.77 16.51 -14.81
CA GLY A 149 -19.17 16.85 -14.56
C GLY A 149 -19.62 16.74 -13.10
N LEU A 150 -18.76 16.29 -12.18
CA LEU A 150 -19.07 16.30 -10.75
C LEU A 150 -18.86 17.69 -10.15
N GLY A 151 -19.84 18.19 -9.42
CA GLY A 151 -19.75 19.43 -8.63
C GLY A 151 -19.34 19.19 -7.18
N SER A 152 -19.61 17.99 -6.65
CA SER A 152 -19.34 17.63 -5.26
C SER A 152 -18.95 16.16 -5.09
N LEU A 153 -18.14 15.89 -4.05
CA LEU A 153 -17.68 14.56 -3.69
C LEU A 153 -17.56 14.41 -2.17
N VAL A 154 -18.00 13.28 -1.64
CA VAL A 154 -17.74 12.89 -0.26
C VAL A 154 -16.76 11.69 -0.22
N ASP A 155 -15.68 11.84 0.52
CA ASP A 155 -14.64 10.82 0.76
C ASP A 155 -14.93 10.19 2.14
N VAL A 156 -15.53 9.01 2.12
CA VAL A 156 -15.98 8.30 3.32
C VAL A 156 -14.85 7.42 3.87
N GLY A 157 -14.50 7.66 5.14
CA GLY A 157 -13.29 7.07 5.73
C GLY A 157 -12.02 7.75 5.21
N GLY A 158 -12.11 9.02 4.76
CA GLY A 158 -11.02 9.72 4.08
C GLY A 158 -9.86 10.15 4.98
N GLY A 159 -9.91 9.85 6.30
CA GLY A 159 -8.84 10.12 7.25
C GLY A 159 -8.46 11.59 7.31
N THR A 160 -7.18 11.87 7.10
CA THR A 160 -6.66 13.25 7.05
C THR A 160 -6.89 13.98 5.73
N GLY A 161 -7.60 13.35 4.78
CA GLY A 161 -7.96 13.94 3.50
C GLY A 161 -6.83 13.94 2.46
N GLY A 162 -5.88 13.01 2.55
CA GLY A 162 -4.74 12.95 1.63
C GLY A 162 -5.17 12.79 0.17
N VAL A 163 -6.08 11.86 -0.10
CA VAL A 163 -6.63 11.65 -1.46
C VAL A 163 -7.52 12.80 -1.89
N THR A 164 -8.39 13.27 -0.99
CA THR A 164 -9.32 14.37 -1.29
C THR A 164 -8.57 15.65 -1.66
N ARG A 165 -7.43 15.95 -1.03
CA ARG A 165 -6.57 17.09 -1.41
C ARG A 165 -6.05 16.95 -2.85
N LEU A 166 -5.63 15.75 -3.27
CA LEU A 166 -5.21 15.51 -4.64
C LEU A 166 -6.35 15.72 -5.65
N ILE A 167 -7.57 15.35 -5.27
CA ILE A 167 -8.77 15.58 -6.09
C ILE A 167 -9.07 17.08 -6.18
N THR A 168 -9.08 17.82 -5.07
CA THR A 168 -9.34 19.28 -5.09
C THR A 168 -8.26 20.05 -5.83
N GLU A 169 -7.00 19.62 -5.80
CA GLU A 169 -5.92 20.18 -6.60
C GLU A 169 -6.13 19.95 -8.11
N ALA A 170 -6.61 18.75 -8.48
CA ALA A 170 -6.86 18.40 -9.88
C ALA A 170 -8.16 19.00 -10.43
N PHE A 171 -9.16 19.22 -9.58
CA PHE A 171 -10.50 19.74 -9.90
C PHE A 171 -10.89 20.88 -8.94
N PRO A 172 -10.34 22.09 -9.10
CA PRO A 172 -10.54 23.20 -8.15
C PRO A 172 -12.00 23.70 -8.05
N HIS A 173 -12.88 23.33 -8.97
CA HIS A 173 -14.30 23.67 -8.94
C HIS A 173 -15.13 22.71 -8.06
N MET A 174 -14.60 21.53 -7.75
CA MET A 174 -15.31 20.48 -7.02
C MET A 174 -15.27 20.76 -5.52
N LYS A 175 -16.45 20.71 -4.88
CA LYS A 175 -16.58 20.79 -3.43
C LYS A 175 -16.43 19.39 -2.82
N CYS A 176 -15.37 19.17 -2.10
CA CYS A 176 -15.08 17.87 -1.51
C CYS A 176 -15.25 17.89 0.00
N THR A 177 -15.82 16.83 0.54
CA THR A 177 -15.98 16.63 1.98
C THR A 177 -15.30 15.33 2.38
N VAL A 178 -14.36 15.41 3.30
CA VAL A 178 -13.84 14.25 4.02
C VAL A 178 -14.81 13.93 5.15
N PHE A 179 -15.33 12.72 5.15
CA PHE A 179 -16.23 12.24 6.18
C PHE A 179 -15.60 11.06 6.91
N ASP A 180 -15.34 11.23 8.20
CA ASP A 180 -14.70 10.22 9.02
C ASP A 180 -15.21 10.29 10.47
N GLN A 181 -14.71 9.42 11.35
CA GLN A 181 -15.08 9.46 12.76
C GLN A 181 -14.75 10.83 13.38
N PRO A 182 -15.57 11.37 14.30
CA PRO A 182 -15.38 12.70 14.85
C PRO A 182 -13.98 12.97 15.39
N GLN A 183 -13.37 12.00 16.07
CA GLN A 183 -12.03 12.11 16.63
C GLN A 183 -10.92 12.19 15.57
N VAL A 184 -11.14 11.64 14.37
CA VAL A 184 -10.18 11.68 13.26
C VAL A 184 -10.12 13.07 12.65
N VAL A 185 -11.28 13.73 12.51
CA VAL A 185 -11.39 15.01 11.81
C VAL A 185 -11.43 16.24 12.73
N ALA A 186 -11.47 16.05 14.06
CA ALA A 186 -11.69 17.12 15.05
C ALA A 186 -10.73 18.31 14.95
N ASN A 187 -9.49 18.07 14.55
CA ASN A 187 -8.42 19.08 14.52
C ASN A 187 -7.97 19.42 13.09
N LEU A 188 -8.78 19.01 12.07
CA LEU A 188 -8.42 19.24 10.69
C LEU A 188 -9.13 20.49 10.18
N ALA A 189 -8.35 21.38 9.55
CA ALA A 189 -8.86 22.58 8.93
C ALA A 189 -9.11 22.36 7.43
N GLY A 190 -10.31 22.70 6.98
CA GLY A 190 -10.68 22.76 5.58
C GLY A 190 -10.18 24.01 4.89
N ASN A 191 -10.58 24.16 3.64
CA ASN A 191 -10.41 25.38 2.84
C ASN A 191 -11.68 25.62 2.01
N GLU A 192 -11.62 26.51 1.03
CA GLU A 192 -12.77 26.85 0.20
C GLU A 192 -13.42 25.63 -0.48
N ASN A 193 -12.63 24.63 -0.89
CA ASN A 193 -13.09 23.46 -1.65
C ASN A 193 -12.97 22.13 -0.91
N LEU A 194 -12.45 22.14 0.30
CA LEU A 194 -12.27 20.95 1.14
C LEU A 194 -12.84 21.20 2.53
N ASN A 195 -13.80 20.37 2.93
CA ASN A 195 -14.42 20.38 4.24
C ASN A 195 -14.19 19.06 4.98
N PHE A 196 -14.25 19.07 6.31
CA PHE A 196 -14.14 17.88 7.18
C PHE A 196 -15.39 17.80 8.04
N ILE A 197 -16.05 16.64 8.00
CA ILE A 197 -17.28 16.38 8.78
C ILE A 197 -17.09 15.07 9.54
N GLY A 198 -17.33 15.13 10.86
CA GLY A 198 -17.32 13.95 11.73
C GLY A 198 -18.69 13.28 11.78
N GLY A 199 -18.71 11.94 11.69
CA GLY A 199 -19.95 11.18 11.82
C GLY A 199 -19.75 9.68 11.75
N ASP A 200 -20.87 8.97 11.68
CA ASP A 200 -20.93 7.51 11.56
C ASP A 200 -21.49 7.16 10.18
N MET A 201 -20.64 6.60 9.32
CA MET A 201 -20.99 6.24 7.94
C MET A 201 -22.09 5.17 7.85
N PHE A 202 -22.27 4.37 8.89
CA PHE A 202 -23.32 3.35 8.95
C PHE A 202 -24.69 3.92 9.31
N ARG A 203 -24.74 5.19 9.74
CA ARG A 203 -26.00 5.91 10.03
C ARG A 203 -26.39 6.84 8.90
N SER A 204 -25.46 7.68 8.47
CA SER A 204 -25.68 8.61 7.36
C SER A 204 -24.35 9.15 6.84
N ILE A 205 -24.33 9.54 5.56
CA ILE A 205 -23.23 10.26 4.93
C ILE A 205 -23.75 11.60 4.38
N PRO A 206 -22.90 12.64 4.27
CA PRO A 206 -23.25 13.87 3.58
C PRO A 206 -23.68 13.64 2.14
N SER A 207 -24.65 14.40 1.64
CA SER A 207 -25.07 14.33 0.24
C SER A 207 -24.01 14.94 -0.67
N ALA A 208 -23.72 14.27 -1.79
CA ALA A 208 -22.82 14.74 -2.84
C ALA A 208 -23.17 14.06 -4.17
N ASP A 209 -22.61 14.56 -5.29
CA ASP A 209 -22.80 13.94 -6.61
C ASP A 209 -22.09 12.58 -6.70
N ALA A 210 -20.99 12.40 -5.94
CA ALA A 210 -20.26 11.15 -5.89
C ALA A 210 -19.78 10.82 -4.47
N VAL A 211 -19.64 9.52 -4.22
CA VAL A 211 -19.04 8.95 -3.00
C VAL A 211 -17.75 8.24 -3.36
N LEU A 212 -16.67 8.61 -2.68
CA LEU A 212 -15.40 7.88 -2.73
C LEU A 212 -15.32 6.96 -1.51
N LEU A 213 -15.05 5.70 -1.76
CA LEU A 213 -14.70 4.69 -0.77
C LEU A 213 -13.38 4.07 -1.18
N LYS A 214 -12.37 4.14 -0.31
CA LYS A 214 -11.03 3.65 -0.62
C LYS A 214 -10.50 2.71 0.47
#